data_44f67ca63c4da520d97deea923f24006
#
_entry.id   44f67ca63c4da520d97deea923f24006
#
_cell.length_a   1.000
_cell.length_b   1.000
_cell.length_c   1.000
_cell.angle_alpha   90.00
_cell.angle_beta   90.00
_cell.angle_gamma   90.00
#
_symmetry.space_group_name_H-M   'P 1'
#
loop_
_entity.id
_entity.type
_entity.pdbx_description
1 polymer ?
#
loop_
_entity_poly.entity_id
_entity_poly.type
_entity_poly.pdbx_seq_one_letter_code
_entity_poly.pdbx_strand_id
1 'polypeptide(L)'
;MPTLLFLLLVLLLFSPPQNPMPPTETVSAKDASQISVLSFRWSRIRKTVKGEPQGVTPAREMIPDNKTYQRNARVNQPVGQRDPNEDTVDGRSAAIEKIVQESRTAPPKSLDTFAYEVKLANGSRKAIDVVFWEYQFIDPASPATPARRQFLCGAGIKSGKEKELQASSLSGPSDVVSVETLTNSSSKRLQEMVLINRVEYADGSIWERKGWRFSEIRVTLKRVLATPWTEPCRAL
;
A
#
# COMPACT_ATOMS: atom_id res chain seq x y z
N MET A 1 37.73 6.70 57.30
CA MET A 1 36.73 6.71 56.19
C MET A 1 37.31 7.32 54.91
N PRO A 2 38.32 6.71 54.27
CA PRO A 2 38.78 7.20 52.96
C PRO A 2 38.56 6.22 51.78
N THR A 3 37.83 5.13 52.00
CA THR A 3 37.65 4.06 50.99
C THR A 3 36.44 4.26 50.06
N LEU A 4 35.54 5.19 50.36
CA LEU A 4 34.32 5.43 49.55
C LEU A 4 34.55 6.40 48.37
N LEU A 5 35.63 7.20 48.43
CA LEU A 5 35.92 8.22 47.37
C LEU A 5 36.61 7.64 46.15
N PHE A 6 37.24 6.46 46.29
CA PHE A 6 37.99 5.82 45.21
C PHE A 6 37.11 5.02 44.25
N LEU A 7 35.93 4.59 44.68
CA LEU A 7 35.00 3.79 43.86
C LEU A 7 34.19 4.65 42.88
N LEU A 8 34.07 5.95 43.12
CA LEU A 8 33.31 6.86 42.25
C LEU A 8 34.10 7.38 41.06
N LEU A 9 35.42 7.28 41.11
CA LEU A 9 36.32 7.81 40.07
C LEU A 9 36.56 6.81 38.90
N VAL A 10 36.28 5.52 39.11
CA VAL A 10 36.53 4.47 38.11
C VAL A 10 35.35 4.30 37.14
N LEU A 11 34.15 4.80 37.49
CA LEU A 11 32.95 4.67 36.63
C LEU A 11 32.87 5.71 35.49
N LEU A 12 33.76 6.68 35.45
CA LEU A 12 33.74 7.75 34.42
C LEU A 12 34.60 7.46 33.18
N LEU A 13 35.32 6.34 33.13
CA LEU A 13 36.29 6.05 32.06
C LEU A 13 35.82 5.04 31.00
N PHE A 14 34.61 4.50 31.10
CA PHE A 14 34.05 3.61 30.08
C PHE A 14 32.90 4.28 29.31
N SER A 15 33.16 5.43 28.69
CA SER A 15 32.34 5.88 27.57
C SER A 15 32.74 5.06 26.35
N PRO A 16 31.81 4.29 25.72
CA PRO A 16 32.14 3.61 24.47
C PRO A 16 32.48 4.67 23.42
N PRO A 17 33.49 4.42 22.56
CA PRO A 17 33.82 5.33 21.48
C PRO A 17 32.60 5.53 20.61
N GLN A 18 32.06 6.75 20.60
CA GLN A 18 31.08 7.15 19.60
C GLN A 18 31.83 7.22 18.28
N ASN A 19 31.66 6.19 17.44
CA ASN A 19 32.10 6.27 16.06
C ASN A 19 31.41 7.48 15.44
N PRO A 20 32.12 8.50 14.98
CA PRO A 20 31.50 9.60 14.25
C PRO A 20 30.85 9.01 13.01
N MET A 21 29.52 9.20 12.88
CA MET A 21 28.83 8.92 11.64
C MET A 21 29.57 9.66 10.52
N PRO A 22 29.93 8.98 9.43
CA PRO A 22 30.55 9.65 8.30
C PRO A 22 29.66 10.82 7.86
N PRO A 23 30.21 11.99 7.57
CA PRO A 23 29.44 13.12 7.08
C PRO A 23 28.72 12.68 5.81
N THR A 24 27.40 12.77 5.82
CA THR A 24 26.56 12.55 4.65
C THR A 24 26.85 13.70 3.69
N GLU A 25 27.72 13.48 2.71
CA GLU A 25 27.97 14.46 1.67
C GLU A 25 26.68 14.68 0.87
N THR A 26 26.10 15.86 1.03
CA THR A 26 24.96 16.31 0.23
C THR A 26 25.49 16.68 -1.15
N VAL A 27 25.18 15.88 -2.16
CA VAL A 27 25.63 16.13 -3.53
C VAL A 27 24.96 17.40 -4.08
N SER A 28 25.74 18.25 -4.67
CA SER A 28 25.33 19.54 -5.24
C SER A 28 24.23 19.35 -6.30
N ALA A 29 23.36 20.35 -6.43
CA ALA A 29 22.24 20.41 -7.39
C ALA A 29 22.64 20.14 -8.87
N LYS A 30 23.92 20.13 -9.18
CA LYS A 30 24.46 19.85 -10.51
C LYS A 30 24.29 18.41 -10.95
N ASP A 31 24.19 17.47 -10.01
CA ASP A 31 23.97 16.03 -10.30
C ASP A 31 22.50 15.67 -10.51
N ALA A 32 21.59 16.55 -10.08
CA ALA A 32 20.13 16.36 -10.22
C ALA A 32 19.66 16.36 -11.66
N SER A 33 20.34 17.09 -12.54
CA SER A 33 20.02 17.15 -13.98
C SER A 33 20.27 15.85 -14.73
N GLN A 34 20.87 14.86 -14.05
CA GLN A 34 21.25 13.58 -14.65
C GLN A 34 20.24 12.45 -14.42
N ILE A 35 19.19 12.71 -13.62
CA ILE A 35 18.10 11.75 -13.43
C ILE A 35 16.87 12.32 -14.12
N SER A 36 16.35 11.57 -15.09
CA SER A 36 15.19 12.00 -15.87
C SER A 36 14.03 11.02 -15.73
N VAL A 37 12.83 11.56 -15.65
CA VAL A 37 11.58 10.82 -15.78
C VAL A 37 11.26 10.70 -17.27
N LEU A 38 11.25 9.48 -17.80
CA LEU A 38 10.98 9.21 -19.22
C LEU A 38 9.49 9.06 -19.50
N SER A 39 8.80 8.34 -18.63
CA SER A 39 7.35 8.14 -18.72
C SER A 39 6.78 7.82 -17.35
N PHE A 40 5.51 8.05 -17.19
CA PHE A 40 4.78 7.69 -15.98
C PHE A 40 3.32 7.43 -16.34
N ARG A 41 2.68 6.58 -15.54
CA ARG A 41 1.26 6.28 -15.65
C ARG A 41 0.73 5.76 -14.32
N TRP A 42 -0.56 5.77 -14.18
CA TRP A 42 -1.24 5.08 -13.10
C TRP A 42 -2.41 4.26 -13.66
N SER A 43 -2.81 3.25 -12.91
CA SER A 43 -3.97 2.42 -13.25
C SER A 43 -4.73 2.01 -12.00
N ARG A 44 -6.05 1.85 -12.14
CA ARG A 44 -6.92 1.35 -11.08
C ARG A 44 -7.09 -0.15 -11.24
N ILE A 45 -6.81 -0.89 -10.19
CA ILE A 45 -6.97 -2.34 -10.11
C ILE A 45 -8.09 -2.64 -9.12
N ARG A 46 -9.21 -3.17 -9.60
CA ARG A 46 -10.31 -3.60 -8.75
C ARG A 46 -10.13 -5.07 -8.40
N LYS A 47 -9.95 -5.36 -7.11
CA LYS A 47 -9.90 -6.72 -6.58
C LYS A 47 -11.17 -7.01 -5.80
N THR A 48 -11.82 -8.11 -6.13
CA THR A 48 -12.93 -8.63 -5.32
C THR A 48 -12.32 -9.51 -4.22
N VAL A 49 -12.40 -9.05 -2.99
CA VAL A 49 -11.99 -9.84 -1.83
C VAL A 49 -13.22 -10.59 -1.34
N LYS A 50 -13.16 -11.91 -1.33
CA LYS A 50 -14.20 -12.72 -0.68
C LYS A 50 -14.21 -12.31 0.79
N GLY A 51 -15.38 -11.93 1.30
CA GLY A 51 -15.53 -11.64 2.72
C GLY A 51 -15.13 -12.88 3.52
N GLU A 52 -14.24 -12.71 4.50
CA GLU A 52 -14.02 -13.77 5.48
C GLU A 52 -15.32 -13.95 6.27
N PRO A 53 -15.76 -15.18 6.50
CA PRO A 53 -16.90 -15.45 7.38
C PRO A 53 -16.57 -14.86 8.75
N GLN A 54 -17.39 -13.91 9.19
CA GLN A 54 -17.23 -13.33 10.53
C GLN A 54 -17.59 -14.39 11.57
N GLY A 55 -16.57 -14.97 12.17
CA GLY A 55 -16.67 -15.79 13.37
C GLY A 55 -16.83 -17.27 13.13
N VAL A 56 -15.97 -17.99 13.86
CA VAL A 56 -16.07 -19.39 14.28
C VAL A 56 -16.48 -20.39 13.20
N THR A 57 -15.51 -21.22 12.82
CA THR A 57 -15.63 -22.49 12.09
C THR A 57 -16.73 -22.55 11.02
N PRO A 58 -16.43 -22.87 9.77
CA PRO A 58 -17.46 -23.03 8.76
C PRO A 58 -18.50 -23.97 9.34
N ALA A 59 -19.70 -23.47 9.54
CA ALA A 59 -20.80 -24.27 10.06
C ALA A 59 -20.96 -25.43 9.08
N ARG A 60 -20.71 -26.63 9.58
CA ARG A 60 -20.94 -27.87 8.84
C ARG A 60 -22.41 -27.82 8.45
N GLU A 61 -22.70 -27.96 7.17
CA GLU A 61 -24.06 -28.04 6.66
C GLU A 61 -24.81 -29.08 7.51
N MET A 62 -25.70 -28.60 8.36
CA MET A 62 -26.48 -29.48 9.23
C MET A 62 -27.56 -30.11 8.40
N ILE A 63 -27.22 -31.22 7.77
CA ILE A 63 -28.20 -32.08 7.12
C ILE A 63 -28.97 -32.80 8.22
N PRO A 64 -30.29 -32.60 8.33
CA PRO A 64 -31.10 -33.28 9.33
C PRO A 64 -30.91 -34.82 9.24
N ASP A 65 -30.72 -35.45 10.40
CA ASP A 65 -30.46 -36.91 10.52
C ASP A 65 -31.70 -37.76 10.18
N ASN A 66 -32.82 -37.11 9.82
CA ASN A 66 -34.07 -37.75 9.47
C ASN A 66 -33.97 -38.48 8.12
N LYS A 67 -34.12 -39.79 8.15
CA LYS A 67 -34.07 -40.65 6.96
C LYS A 67 -35.05 -40.25 5.85
N THR A 68 -36.22 -39.77 6.23
CA THR A 68 -37.25 -39.31 5.27
C THR A 68 -36.79 -38.03 4.60
N TYR A 69 -36.25 -37.05 5.34
CA TYR A 69 -35.65 -35.83 4.81
C TYR A 69 -34.54 -36.14 3.81
N GLN A 70 -33.57 -37.00 4.20
CA GLN A 70 -32.46 -37.37 3.34
C GLN A 70 -32.91 -38.13 2.08
N ARG A 71 -33.97 -38.96 2.16
CA ARG A 71 -34.50 -39.63 1.00
C ARG A 71 -35.17 -38.63 0.04
N ASN A 72 -35.97 -37.74 0.56
CA ASN A 72 -36.66 -36.71 -0.25
C ASN A 72 -35.62 -35.75 -0.93
N ALA A 73 -34.54 -35.38 -0.23
CA ALA A 73 -33.46 -34.54 -0.78
C ALA A 73 -32.68 -35.23 -1.93
N ARG A 74 -32.72 -36.56 -2.04
CA ARG A 74 -32.05 -37.32 -3.11
C ARG A 74 -32.94 -37.57 -4.33
N VAL A 75 -34.23 -37.28 -4.25
CA VAL A 75 -35.14 -37.47 -5.37
C VAL A 75 -34.96 -36.28 -6.34
N ASN A 76 -34.50 -36.56 -7.56
CA ASN A 76 -34.49 -35.59 -8.64
C ASN A 76 -35.90 -35.13 -8.94
N GLN A 77 -36.22 -33.92 -8.52
CA GLN A 77 -37.53 -33.35 -8.76
C GLN A 77 -37.61 -32.75 -10.16
N PRO A 78 -38.69 -32.96 -10.92
CA PRO A 78 -38.94 -32.24 -12.16
C PRO A 78 -38.97 -30.73 -11.88
N VAL A 79 -38.46 -29.94 -12.82
CA VAL A 79 -38.47 -28.48 -12.73
C VAL A 79 -39.89 -27.98 -12.51
N GLY A 80 -40.14 -27.23 -11.44
CA GLY A 80 -41.44 -26.64 -11.09
C GLY A 80 -42.27 -27.44 -10.08
N GLN A 81 -41.82 -28.61 -9.60
CA GLN A 81 -42.47 -29.28 -8.48
C GLN A 81 -41.91 -28.73 -7.14
N ARG A 82 -42.84 -28.63 -6.16
CA ARG A 82 -42.53 -28.18 -4.82
C ARG A 82 -41.69 -29.24 -4.07
N ASP A 83 -40.63 -28.78 -3.33
CA ASP A 83 -39.82 -29.67 -2.52
C ASP A 83 -40.68 -30.32 -1.42
N PRO A 84 -40.77 -31.66 -1.35
CA PRO A 84 -41.55 -32.36 -0.33
C PRO A 84 -41.05 -32.11 1.09
N ASN A 85 -39.81 -31.58 1.27
CA ASN A 85 -39.28 -31.23 2.57
C ASN A 85 -39.66 -29.78 3.00
N GLU A 86 -40.16 -28.94 2.09
CA GLU A 86 -40.38 -27.51 2.34
C GLU A 86 -41.30 -27.25 3.54
N ASP A 87 -42.37 -28.07 3.69
CA ASP A 87 -43.33 -27.91 4.77
C ASP A 87 -43.02 -28.73 6.03
N THR A 88 -41.92 -29.52 6.00
CA THR A 88 -41.51 -30.30 7.17
C THR A 88 -40.80 -29.41 8.19
N VAL A 89 -40.80 -29.85 9.47
CA VAL A 89 -40.03 -29.12 10.52
C VAL A 89 -38.57 -29.09 10.19
N ASP A 90 -38.02 -30.21 9.70
CA ASP A 90 -36.60 -30.32 9.34
C ASP A 90 -36.27 -29.45 8.12
N GLY A 91 -37.15 -29.34 7.13
CA GLY A 91 -36.98 -28.47 5.96
C GLY A 91 -36.98 -26.99 6.34
N ARG A 92 -37.90 -26.58 7.21
CA ARG A 92 -37.96 -25.20 7.71
C ARG A 92 -36.73 -24.85 8.55
N SER A 93 -36.27 -25.78 9.41
CA SER A 93 -35.05 -25.59 10.19
C SER A 93 -33.82 -25.45 9.31
N ALA A 94 -33.67 -26.30 8.29
CA ALA A 94 -32.58 -26.23 7.33
C ALA A 94 -32.60 -24.92 6.52
N ALA A 95 -33.77 -24.44 6.11
CA ALA A 95 -33.95 -23.16 5.40
C ALA A 95 -33.54 -21.97 6.30
N ILE A 96 -33.95 -21.96 7.56
CA ILE A 96 -33.56 -20.93 8.52
C ILE A 96 -32.03 -20.93 8.74
N GLU A 97 -31.44 -22.10 8.94
CA GLU A 97 -29.99 -22.24 9.13
C GLU A 97 -29.24 -21.72 7.89
N LYS A 98 -29.69 -22.04 6.69
CA LYS A 98 -29.14 -21.51 5.44
C LYS A 98 -29.17 -19.99 5.41
N ILE A 99 -30.31 -19.37 5.74
CA ILE A 99 -30.46 -17.91 5.81
C ILE A 99 -29.48 -17.31 6.84
N VAL A 100 -29.35 -17.94 8.02
CA VAL A 100 -28.41 -17.50 9.04
C VAL A 100 -26.97 -17.60 8.56
N GLN A 101 -26.60 -18.67 7.87
CA GLN A 101 -25.26 -18.84 7.31
C GLN A 101 -24.98 -17.83 6.20
N GLU A 102 -25.94 -17.60 5.28
CA GLU A 102 -25.81 -16.61 4.23
C GLU A 102 -25.69 -15.18 4.80
N SER A 103 -26.43 -14.88 5.88
CA SER A 103 -26.34 -13.59 6.56
C SER A 103 -25.00 -13.36 7.28
N ARG A 104 -24.33 -14.42 7.72
CA ARG A 104 -22.99 -14.39 8.34
C ARG A 104 -21.87 -14.26 7.31
N THR A 105 -22.15 -14.60 6.05
CA THR A 105 -21.16 -14.45 4.98
C THR A 105 -21.17 -13.00 4.54
N ALA A 106 -20.13 -12.25 4.89
CA ALA A 106 -20.03 -10.86 4.45
C ALA A 106 -20.01 -10.80 2.92
N PRO A 107 -20.78 -9.90 2.30
CA PRO A 107 -20.76 -9.77 0.85
C PRO A 107 -19.35 -9.46 0.37
N PRO A 108 -18.94 -9.97 -0.79
CA PRO A 108 -17.61 -9.70 -1.32
C PRO A 108 -17.43 -8.20 -1.47
N LYS A 109 -16.39 -7.67 -0.82
CA LYS A 109 -16.03 -6.25 -0.94
C LYS A 109 -15.11 -6.07 -2.14
N SER A 110 -15.45 -5.12 -3.01
CA SER A 110 -14.48 -4.69 -4.01
C SER A 110 -13.52 -3.69 -3.37
N LEU A 111 -12.24 -4.00 -3.43
CA LEU A 111 -11.17 -3.12 -3.00
C LEU A 111 -10.49 -2.54 -4.24
N ASP A 112 -10.52 -1.22 -4.36
CA ASP A 112 -9.76 -0.54 -5.38
C ASP A 112 -8.34 -0.32 -4.89
N THR A 113 -7.38 -0.76 -5.69
CA THR A 113 -5.95 -0.53 -5.52
C THR A 113 -5.44 0.23 -6.74
N PHE A 114 -4.52 1.12 -6.55
CA PHE A 114 -3.94 1.93 -7.63
C PHE A 114 -2.48 1.55 -7.81
N ALA A 115 -2.10 1.22 -9.03
CA ALA A 115 -0.71 1.03 -9.42
C ALA A 115 -0.18 2.32 -10.03
N TYR A 116 0.99 2.74 -9.59
CA TYR A 116 1.73 3.91 -10.06
C TYR A 116 3.05 3.44 -10.64
N GLU A 117 3.31 3.81 -11.88
CA GLU A 117 4.49 3.40 -12.61
C GLU A 117 5.28 4.63 -13.07
N VAL A 118 6.59 4.55 -12.94
CA VAL A 118 7.50 5.56 -13.43
C VAL A 118 8.72 4.91 -14.09
N LYS A 119 9.09 5.35 -15.26
CA LYS A 119 10.31 4.95 -15.94
C LYS A 119 11.36 6.04 -15.76
N LEU A 120 12.48 5.68 -15.16
CA LEU A 120 13.59 6.58 -14.85
C LEU A 120 14.81 6.21 -15.67
N ALA A 121 15.55 7.24 -16.12
CA ALA A 121 16.89 7.09 -16.66
C ALA A 121 17.92 7.70 -15.71
N ASN A 122 18.97 6.94 -15.44
CA ASN A 122 20.11 7.37 -14.64
C ASN A 122 21.24 7.82 -15.58
N GLY A 123 21.30 9.12 -15.89
CA GLY A 123 22.41 9.73 -16.62
C GLY A 123 23.65 10.03 -15.77
N SER A 124 23.60 9.78 -14.44
CA SER A 124 24.72 10.02 -13.56
C SER A 124 25.81 8.94 -13.72
N ARG A 125 27.02 9.23 -13.25
CA ARG A 125 28.11 8.26 -13.20
C ARG A 125 28.02 7.28 -12.03
N LYS A 126 27.04 7.47 -11.13
CA LYS A 126 26.84 6.69 -9.91
C LYS A 126 25.66 5.74 -10.07
N ALA A 127 25.72 4.57 -9.46
CA ALA A 127 24.55 3.70 -9.36
C ALA A 127 23.59 4.25 -8.32
N ILE A 128 22.28 4.14 -8.59
CA ILE A 128 21.20 4.58 -7.68
C ILE A 128 20.69 3.35 -6.93
N ASP A 129 20.70 3.39 -5.60
CA ASP A 129 20.16 2.33 -4.77
C ASP A 129 18.71 2.59 -4.37
N VAL A 130 18.40 3.82 -3.94
CA VAL A 130 17.09 4.18 -3.42
C VAL A 130 16.60 5.45 -4.09
N VAL A 131 15.31 5.46 -4.42
CA VAL A 131 14.62 6.63 -4.97
C VAL A 131 13.36 6.93 -4.15
N PHE A 132 13.22 8.18 -3.73
CA PHE A 132 11.97 8.74 -3.23
C PHE A 132 11.35 9.58 -4.34
N TRP A 133 10.14 9.28 -4.70
CA TRP A 133 9.42 9.99 -5.75
C TRP A 133 7.97 10.21 -5.37
N GLU A 134 7.33 11.16 -6.03
CA GLU A 134 5.92 11.46 -5.82
C GLU A 134 5.19 11.60 -7.14
N TYR A 135 3.97 11.08 -7.17
CA TYR A 135 3.00 11.31 -8.23
C TYR A 135 2.04 12.40 -7.77
N GLN A 136 1.86 13.43 -8.55
CA GLN A 136 1.00 14.57 -8.25
C GLN A 136 -0.15 14.62 -9.23
N PHE A 137 -1.34 14.87 -8.69
CA PHE A 137 -2.54 15.23 -9.45
C PHE A 137 -2.87 16.68 -9.12
N ILE A 138 -2.85 17.52 -10.15
CA ILE A 138 -3.04 18.96 -10.03
C ILE A 138 -4.40 19.30 -10.64
N ASP A 139 -5.29 19.84 -9.84
CA ASP A 139 -6.52 20.44 -10.36
C ASP A 139 -6.17 21.81 -10.97
N PRO A 140 -6.45 22.05 -12.28
CA PRO A 140 -6.21 23.34 -12.89
C PRO A 140 -6.97 24.49 -12.23
N ALA A 141 -8.07 24.20 -11.54
CA ALA A 141 -8.85 25.20 -10.80
C ALA A 141 -8.23 25.52 -9.43
N SER A 142 -7.42 24.61 -8.87
CA SER A 142 -6.77 24.79 -7.57
C SER A 142 -5.33 24.25 -7.60
N PRO A 143 -4.42 24.85 -8.38
CA PRO A 143 -3.08 24.32 -8.59
C PRO A 143 -2.19 24.38 -7.34
N ALA A 144 -2.56 25.18 -6.33
CA ALA A 144 -1.77 25.37 -5.12
C ALA A 144 -1.74 24.14 -4.20
N THR A 145 -2.71 23.24 -4.33
CA THR A 145 -2.88 22.07 -3.43
C THR A 145 -2.95 20.77 -4.24
N PRO A 146 -1.82 20.30 -4.80
CA PRO A 146 -1.82 19.02 -5.51
C PRO A 146 -2.05 17.87 -4.57
N ALA A 147 -2.79 16.85 -5.02
CA ALA A 147 -2.79 15.58 -4.32
C ALA A 147 -1.51 14.83 -4.62
N ARG A 148 -0.84 14.39 -3.59
CA ARG A 148 0.47 13.76 -3.66
C ARG A 148 0.36 12.30 -3.24
N ARG A 149 1.01 11.42 -4.01
CA ARG A 149 1.22 10.02 -3.67
C ARG A 149 2.72 9.80 -3.63
N GLN A 150 3.25 9.54 -2.45
CA GLN A 150 4.70 9.45 -2.24
C GLN A 150 5.12 7.99 -2.14
N PHE A 151 6.26 7.68 -2.70
CA PHE A 151 6.79 6.32 -2.81
C PHE A 151 8.27 6.27 -2.50
N LEU A 152 8.66 5.15 -1.90
CA LEU A 152 10.04 4.75 -1.66
C LEU A 152 10.32 3.47 -2.46
N CYS A 153 11.37 3.46 -3.27
CA CYS A 153 11.78 2.31 -4.06
C CYS A 153 13.24 1.95 -3.87
N GLY A 154 13.51 0.65 -3.67
CA GLY A 154 14.82 0.07 -3.89
C GLY A 154 15.06 -0.01 -5.40
N ALA A 155 15.72 1.00 -5.95
CA ALA A 155 15.77 1.21 -7.38
C ALA A 155 16.84 0.32 -8.07
N GLY A 156 18.07 0.27 -7.55
CA GLY A 156 19.16 -0.52 -8.12
C GLY A 156 19.43 -0.17 -9.58
N ILE A 157 19.50 1.13 -9.94
CA ILE A 157 19.68 1.59 -11.32
C ILE A 157 21.17 1.88 -11.58
N LYS A 158 21.80 1.10 -12.41
CA LYS A 158 23.21 1.32 -12.78
C LYS A 158 23.37 2.62 -13.59
N SER A 159 24.57 3.20 -13.57
CA SER A 159 24.95 4.36 -14.37
C SER A 159 24.58 4.13 -15.87
N GLY A 160 23.97 5.13 -16.50
CA GLY A 160 23.57 5.10 -17.91
C GLY A 160 22.45 4.13 -18.25
N LYS A 161 21.74 3.56 -17.25
CA LYS A 161 20.65 2.60 -17.46
C LYS A 161 19.30 3.21 -17.11
N GLU A 162 18.26 2.59 -17.69
CA GLU A 162 16.87 2.90 -17.40
C GLU A 162 16.24 1.79 -16.56
N LYS A 163 15.24 2.12 -15.79
CA LYS A 163 14.42 1.15 -15.04
C LYS A 163 13.01 1.67 -14.85
N GLU A 164 12.05 0.77 -14.96
CA GLU A 164 10.67 1.00 -14.58
C GLU A 164 10.48 0.60 -13.11
N LEU A 165 9.88 1.51 -12.33
CA LEU A 165 9.53 1.31 -10.94
C LEU A 165 8.01 1.32 -10.83
N GLN A 166 7.46 0.35 -10.09
CA GLN A 166 6.04 0.20 -9.87
C GLN A 166 5.75 0.18 -8.37
N ALA A 167 4.79 0.97 -7.96
CA ALA A 167 4.32 1.04 -6.58
C ALA A 167 2.80 0.89 -6.51
N SER A 168 2.31 0.28 -5.44
CA SER A 168 0.88 0.12 -5.18
C SER A 168 0.43 1.03 -4.03
N SER A 169 -0.78 1.60 -4.14
CA SER A 169 -1.39 2.41 -3.10
C SER A 169 -2.91 2.15 -3.04
N LEU A 170 -3.50 2.31 -1.86
CA LEU A 170 -4.95 2.30 -1.69
C LEU A 170 -5.58 3.66 -2.06
N SER A 171 -4.76 4.70 -2.13
CA SER A 171 -5.21 6.06 -2.46
C SER A 171 -5.03 6.34 -3.95
N GLY A 172 -6.12 6.77 -4.60
CA GLY A 172 -6.18 7.14 -6.02
C GLY A 172 -6.31 8.64 -6.24
N PRO A 173 -6.47 9.08 -7.49
CA PRO A 173 -6.68 10.49 -7.83
C PRO A 173 -8.02 11.06 -7.33
N SER A 174 -9.00 10.20 -7.08
CA SER A 174 -10.37 10.60 -6.71
C SER A 174 -10.49 11.26 -5.32
N ASP A 175 -9.47 11.12 -4.45
CA ASP A 175 -9.47 11.77 -3.13
C ASP A 175 -9.29 13.30 -3.23
N VAL A 176 -9.10 13.82 -4.45
CA VAL A 176 -8.85 15.25 -4.73
C VAL A 176 -10.09 15.95 -5.27
N VAL A 177 -11.11 15.19 -5.68
CA VAL A 177 -12.30 15.78 -6.31
C VAL A 177 -13.13 16.47 -5.24
N SER A 178 -13.09 17.81 -5.21
CA SER A 178 -14.02 18.59 -4.41
C SER A 178 -15.45 18.41 -4.96
N VAL A 179 -16.44 18.44 -4.07
CA VAL A 179 -17.87 18.29 -4.41
C VAL A 179 -18.30 19.30 -5.49
N GLU A 180 -17.65 20.45 -5.58
CA GLU A 180 -17.90 21.51 -6.57
C GLU A 180 -17.55 21.09 -8.01
N THR A 181 -16.59 20.18 -8.20
CA THR A 181 -16.24 19.66 -9.52
C THR A 181 -17.24 18.63 -10.04
N LEU A 182 -18.06 18.03 -9.19
CA LEU A 182 -19.11 17.09 -9.60
C LEU A 182 -20.32 17.76 -10.21
N THR A 183 -20.57 19.03 -9.91
CA THR A 183 -21.72 19.80 -10.42
C THR A 183 -21.47 20.42 -11.80
N ASN A 184 -20.21 20.60 -12.17
CA ASN A 184 -19.82 21.14 -13.48
C ASN A 184 -19.29 19.99 -14.36
N SER A 185 -20.15 19.47 -15.21
CA SER A 185 -19.97 18.31 -16.09
C SER A 185 -18.90 18.44 -17.20
N SER A 186 -18.00 19.42 -17.13
CA SER A 186 -16.78 19.38 -17.90
C SER A 186 -15.72 18.68 -17.07
N SER A 187 -15.45 17.41 -17.35
CA SER A 187 -14.36 16.64 -16.77
C SER A 187 -13.03 17.33 -17.03
N LYS A 188 -12.69 18.31 -16.20
CA LYS A 188 -11.37 18.93 -16.25
C LYS A 188 -10.37 17.83 -15.93
N ARG A 189 -9.62 17.41 -16.96
CA ARG A 189 -8.59 16.41 -16.80
C ARG A 189 -7.55 16.95 -15.83
N LEU A 190 -7.31 16.24 -14.72
CA LEU A 190 -6.23 16.56 -13.79
C LEU A 190 -4.92 16.59 -14.57
N GLN A 191 -4.08 17.55 -14.28
CA GLN A 191 -2.70 17.51 -14.75
C GLN A 191 -1.92 16.54 -13.87
N GLU A 192 -1.12 15.71 -14.52
CA GLU A 192 -0.34 14.69 -13.86
C GLU A 192 1.13 15.03 -13.96
N MET A 193 1.86 14.85 -12.86
CA MET A 193 3.28 15.10 -12.79
C MET A 193 3.96 14.13 -11.85
N VAL A 194 5.19 13.73 -12.18
CA VAL A 194 6.06 12.97 -11.31
C VAL A 194 7.28 13.79 -10.94
N LEU A 195 7.61 13.82 -9.66
CA LEU A 195 8.79 14.49 -9.12
C LEU A 195 9.67 13.50 -8.37
N ILE A 196 10.97 13.59 -8.61
CA ILE A 196 11.96 12.88 -7.82
C ILE A 196 12.32 13.77 -6.63
N ASN A 197 12.17 13.25 -5.43
CA ASN A 197 12.37 14.00 -4.19
C ASN A 197 13.74 13.80 -3.60
N ARG A 198 14.21 12.52 -3.59
CA ARG A 198 15.51 12.17 -3.04
C ARG A 198 16.07 10.95 -3.75
N VAL A 199 17.35 10.93 -3.93
CA VAL A 199 18.10 9.80 -4.49
C VAL A 199 19.25 9.46 -3.59
N GLU A 200 19.36 8.19 -3.24
CA GLU A 200 20.50 7.65 -2.50
C GLU A 200 21.30 6.79 -3.46
N TYR A 201 22.57 7.12 -3.59
CA TYR A 201 23.48 6.43 -4.47
C TYR A 201 24.22 5.30 -3.75
N ALA A 202 24.71 4.32 -4.49
CA ALA A 202 25.45 3.17 -3.96
C ALA A 202 26.75 3.55 -3.22
N ASP A 203 27.30 4.73 -3.48
CA ASP A 203 28.47 5.28 -2.75
C ASP A 203 28.09 5.97 -1.44
N GLY A 204 26.81 5.95 -1.04
CA GLY A 204 26.29 6.59 0.16
C GLY A 204 25.99 8.08 0.01
N SER A 205 26.31 8.69 -1.13
CA SER A 205 25.94 10.09 -1.39
C SER A 205 24.45 10.24 -1.62
N ILE A 206 23.92 11.43 -1.28
CA ILE A 206 22.49 11.71 -1.32
C ILE A 206 22.24 12.99 -2.10
N TRP A 207 21.23 12.95 -2.95
CA TRP A 207 20.69 14.15 -3.56
C TRP A 207 19.23 14.35 -3.11
N GLU A 208 18.86 15.60 -2.80
CA GLU A 208 17.49 15.98 -2.46
C GLU A 208 17.02 17.15 -3.30
N ARG A 209 15.76 17.11 -3.69
CA ARG A 209 15.10 18.20 -4.41
C ARG A 209 14.96 19.42 -3.51
N LYS A 210 15.34 20.59 -4.02
CA LYS A 210 15.16 21.87 -3.32
C LYS A 210 13.69 22.07 -2.92
N GLY A 211 13.46 22.38 -1.66
CA GLY A 211 12.12 22.60 -1.10
C GLY A 211 11.38 21.33 -0.65
N TRP A 212 11.91 20.14 -0.91
CA TRP A 212 11.39 18.93 -0.29
C TRP A 212 12.05 18.71 1.08
N ARG A 213 11.29 18.20 2.03
CA ARG A 213 11.75 17.99 3.42
C ARG A 213 11.61 16.53 3.82
N PHE A 214 12.72 15.88 4.05
CA PHE A 214 12.75 14.51 4.57
C PHE A 214 12.00 14.38 5.91
N SER A 215 11.99 15.42 6.73
CA SER A 215 11.29 15.44 8.00
C SER A 215 9.79 15.19 7.88
N GLU A 216 9.16 15.59 6.78
CA GLU A 216 7.72 15.41 6.54
C GLU A 216 7.32 13.95 6.39
N ILE A 217 8.20 13.11 5.86
CA ILE A 217 7.94 11.68 5.65
C ILE A 217 8.54 10.78 6.73
N ARG A 218 9.32 11.34 7.66
CA ARG A 218 10.10 10.56 8.63
C ARG A 218 9.27 9.57 9.45
N VAL A 219 8.07 9.95 9.87
CA VAL A 219 7.18 9.10 10.67
C VAL A 219 6.63 7.95 9.81
N THR A 220 6.15 8.26 8.61
CA THR A 220 5.62 7.27 7.67
C THR A 220 6.72 6.31 7.22
N LEU A 221 7.90 6.85 6.91
CA LEU A 221 9.07 6.06 6.54
C LEU A 221 9.45 5.05 7.62
N LYS A 222 9.50 5.46 8.90
CA LYS A 222 9.79 4.55 10.01
C LYS A 222 8.80 3.39 10.07
N ARG A 223 7.52 3.64 9.84
CA ARG A 223 6.48 2.60 9.80
C ARG A 223 6.68 1.66 8.61
N VAL A 224 6.96 2.22 7.44
CA VAL A 224 7.19 1.46 6.21
C VAL A 224 8.42 0.56 6.32
N LEU A 225 9.51 1.04 6.91
CA LEU A 225 10.73 0.27 7.11
C LEU A 225 10.58 -0.86 8.15
N ALA A 226 9.65 -0.71 9.09
CA ALA A 226 9.37 -1.74 10.09
C ALA A 226 8.69 -3.01 9.52
N THR A 227 8.12 -2.92 8.31
CA THR A 227 7.50 -4.07 7.63
C THR A 227 8.48 -4.75 6.68
N PRO A 228 8.47 -6.10 6.55
CA PRO A 228 9.33 -6.80 5.59
C PRO A 228 9.10 -6.34 4.16
N TRP A 229 10.15 -6.23 3.37
CA TRP A 229 10.08 -5.83 1.97
C TRP A 229 9.61 -7.01 1.12
N THR A 230 8.41 -6.93 0.56
CA THR A 230 7.86 -7.91 -0.38
C THR A 230 7.88 -7.39 -1.82
N GLU A 231 7.88 -6.07 -1.98
CA GLU A 231 7.91 -5.39 -3.28
C GLU A 231 9.04 -4.35 -3.30
N PRO A 232 9.61 -4.06 -4.48
CA PRO A 232 10.71 -3.09 -4.61
C PRO A 232 10.30 -1.66 -4.26
N CYS A 233 9.01 -1.33 -4.34
CA CYS A 233 8.47 0.00 -4.03
C CYS A 233 7.37 -0.07 -2.98
N ARG A 234 7.24 1.00 -2.19
CA ARG A 234 6.23 1.17 -1.15
C ARG A 234 5.64 2.56 -1.15
N ALA A 235 4.34 2.66 -0.86
CA ALA A 235 3.69 3.93 -0.56
C ALA A 235 4.11 4.43 0.84
N LEU A 236 4.30 5.76 0.94
CA LEU A 236 4.69 6.48 2.15
C LEU A 236 3.48 7.20 2.78
#